data_ad3745e63537947f9d87c96825c62c85
#
_entry.id   ad3745e63537947f9d87c96825c62c85
#
_cell.length_a   1.000
_cell.length_b   1.000
_cell.length_c   1.000
_cell.angle_alpha   90.00
_cell.angle_beta   90.00
_cell.angle_gamma   90.00
#
_symmetry.space_group_name_H-M   'P 1'
#
loop_
_entity.id
_entity.type
_entity.pdbx_description
1 polymer ?
#
loop_
_entity_poly.entity_id
_entity_poly.type
_entity_poly.pdbx_seq_one_letter_code
_entity_poly.pdbx_strand_id
1 'polypeptide(L)'
;MIILKSVKKIKKGNETLYPIAKIVGGKQDGLYLYFNEVDLNLKDLKEDFVKSLELSSEDKRELEKAISENLEPEDEELVPKYYKVIEAIDQQKKKGFVLRSGGKLQPLPNFNRIEKIYISGISGSGKSTFASNFIREYLKQKRKNEFFLFSNVDEDDVLDKLKPIRIDLDDEEALSEVNSSDFYDSLVLFDDTDTISNGLVRKFIQHLRDDLLECGRHYNTTVVAVSHVLQNYQATRKLLNEASSIVFFPRVGSNNHNYKFLKHHCLYDDDTIRRLLNLNSRWVALYRSHPNYVIYEKGVFLI
;
A
#
# COMPACT_ATOMS: atom_id res chain seq x y z
N MET A 1 10.07 10.71 -5.48
CA MET A 1 10.35 10.09 -6.80
C MET A 1 10.48 8.59 -6.67
N ILE A 2 10.03 7.82 -7.64
CA ILE A 2 10.13 6.35 -7.64
C ILE A 2 11.37 5.94 -8.42
N ILE A 3 12.24 5.14 -7.79
CA ILE A 3 13.49 4.66 -8.41
C ILE A 3 13.53 3.15 -8.50
N LEU A 4 14.24 2.64 -9.51
CA LEU A 4 14.49 1.22 -9.74
C LEU A 4 15.91 0.85 -9.31
N LYS A 5 16.06 -0.25 -8.57
CA LYS A 5 17.36 -0.81 -8.16
C LYS A 5 17.33 -2.34 -8.17
N SER A 6 18.50 -2.95 -8.31
CA SER A 6 18.67 -4.42 -8.25
C SER A 6 18.86 -4.98 -6.83
N VAL A 7 19.03 -4.12 -5.83
CA VAL A 7 19.28 -4.53 -4.44
C VAL A 7 18.03 -4.45 -3.58
N LYS A 8 17.89 -5.34 -2.60
CA LYS A 8 16.73 -5.42 -1.69
C LYS A 8 16.72 -4.38 -0.58
N LYS A 9 17.83 -3.72 -0.29
CA LYS A 9 17.95 -2.71 0.78
C LYS A 9 18.92 -1.64 0.31
N ILE A 10 18.56 -0.39 0.54
CA ILE A 10 19.41 0.76 0.26
C ILE A 10 19.69 1.46 1.59
N LYS A 11 20.95 1.72 1.89
CA LYS A 11 21.32 2.58 3.01
C LYS A 11 21.34 4.04 2.55
N LYS A 12 20.62 4.92 3.25
CA LYS A 12 20.63 6.37 3.06
C LYS A 12 21.01 7.00 4.41
N GLY A 13 22.27 7.30 4.62
CA GLY A 13 22.77 7.68 5.94
C GLY A 13 22.57 6.56 6.95
N ASN A 14 21.91 6.86 8.07
CA ASN A 14 21.59 5.88 9.12
C ASN A 14 20.31 5.09 8.87
N GLU A 15 19.56 5.41 7.83
CA GLU A 15 18.30 4.76 7.52
C GLU A 15 18.45 3.64 6.48
N THR A 16 17.62 2.61 6.63
CA THR A 16 17.48 1.53 5.65
C THR A 16 16.17 1.72 4.89
N LEU A 17 16.28 1.98 3.58
CA LEU A 17 15.11 2.03 2.70
C LEU A 17 14.75 0.62 2.25
N TYR A 18 13.47 0.29 2.37
CA TYR A 18 12.90 -0.96 1.87
C TYR A 18 12.13 -0.72 0.58
N PRO A 19 12.13 -1.70 -0.33
CA PRO A 19 11.38 -1.58 -1.56
C PRO A 19 9.88 -1.67 -1.31
N ILE A 20 9.10 -0.91 -2.08
CA ILE A 20 7.64 -0.94 -2.05
C ILE A 20 7.05 -2.03 -2.95
N ALA A 21 7.78 -2.41 -3.99
CA ALA A 21 7.41 -3.46 -4.92
C ALA A 21 8.63 -4.08 -5.59
N LYS A 22 8.47 -5.30 -6.13
CA LYS A 22 9.42 -5.92 -7.05
C LYS A 22 8.74 -6.16 -8.40
N ILE A 23 9.56 -6.23 -9.46
CA ILE A 23 9.11 -6.64 -10.79
C ILE A 23 9.25 -8.16 -10.89
N VAL A 24 8.19 -8.81 -11.37
CA VAL A 24 8.14 -10.25 -11.61
C VAL A 24 7.87 -10.49 -13.10
N GLY A 25 8.79 -11.16 -13.76
CA GLY A 25 8.75 -11.43 -15.19
C GLY A 25 9.12 -10.23 -16.07
N GLY A 26 9.29 -10.49 -17.36
CA GLY A 26 9.70 -9.50 -18.34
C GLY A 26 11.19 -9.13 -18.28
N LYS A 27 11.59 -8.10 -19.03
CA LYS A 27 13.00 -7.67 -19.15
C LYS A 27 13.60 -7.09 -17.87
N GLN A 28 12.77 -6.66 -16.94
CA GLN A 28 13.18 -6.02 -15.69
C GLN A 28 12.91 -6.92 -14.47
N ASP A 29 12.76 -8.23 -14.69
CA ASP A 29 12.54 -9.20 -13.60
C ASP A 29 13.60 -9.08 -12.50
N GLY A 30 13.17 -9.17 -11.25
CA GLY A 30 14.03 -9.08 -10.08
C GLY A 30 14.44 -7.67 -9.66
N LEU A 31 14.09 -6.62 -10.40
CA LEU A 31 14.31 -5.24 -9.95
C LEU A 31 13.27 -4.82 -8.90
N TYR A 32 13.69 -3.90 -8.04
CA TYR A 32 12.91 -3.38 -6.92
C TYR A 32 12.63 -1.89 -7.09
N LEU A 33 11.40 -1.47 -6.73
CA LEU A 33 10.98 -0.07 -6.69
C LEU A 33 11.08 0.46 -5.27
N TYR A 34 11.57 1.69 -5.16
CA TYR A 34 11.72 2.41 -3.90
C TYR A 34 11.11 3.80 -4.03
N PHE A 35 10.60 4.33 -2.91
CA PHE A 35 10.48 5.77 -2.77
C PHE A 35 11.85 6.35 -2.47
N ASN A 36 12.22 7.36 -3.22
CA ASN A 36 13.35 8.20 -2.92
C ASN A 36 12.81 9.61 -2.70
N GLU A 37 12.89 10.08 -1.47
CA GLU A 37 12.71 11.49 -1.15
C GLU A 37 13.92 12.22 -1.69
N VAL A 38 13.73 12.87 -2.82
CA VAL A 38 14.73 13.74 -3.43
C VAL A 38 14.21 15.15 -3.28
N ASP A 39 15.01 15.99 -2.66
CA ASP A 39 14.80 17.42 -2.70
C ASP A 39 15.14 17.87 -4.12
N LEU A 40 14.08 18.05 -4.92
CA LEU A 40 14.21 18.55 -6.28
C LEU A 40 14.39 20.07 -6.23
N ASN A 41 15.25 20.56 -7.10
CA ASN A 41 15.53 21.98 -7.25
C ASN A 41 15.37 22.38 -8.73
N LEU A 42 15.57 23.64 -9.06
CA LEU A 42 15.42 24.22 -10.40
C LEU A 42 16.20 23.43 -11.46
N LYS A 43 17.42 23.00 -11.14
CA LYS A 43 18.31 22.20 -12.02
C LYS A 43 17.77 20.81 -12.36
N ASP A 44 16.82 20.30 -11.59
CA ASP A 44 16.25 18.96 -11.77
C ASP A 44 15.02 18.99 -12.70
N LEU A 45 14.56 20.19 -13.07
CA LEU A 45 13.43 20.39 -13.97
C LEU A 45 13.87 20.30 -15.44
N LYS A 46 12.89 20.14 -16.35
CA LYS A 46 13.17 20.09 -17.78
C LYS A 46 13.78 21.41 -18.26
N GLU A 47 14.83 21.32 -19.06
CA GLU A 47 15.57 22.48 -19.59
C GLU A 47 14.67 23.48 -20.33
N ASP A 48 13.72 22.98 -21.16
CA ASP A 48 12.78 23.84 -21.89
C ASP A 48 11.85 24.62 -20.94
N PHE A 49 11.42 24.03 -19.83
CA PHE A 49 10.64 24.72 -18.82
C PHE A 49 11.47 25.82 -18.14
N VAL A 50 12.71 25.49 -17.73
CA VAL A 50 13.60 26.48 -17.08
C VAL A 50 13.91 27.64 -18.02
N LYS A 51 14.13 27.36 -19.32
CA LYS A 51 14.33 28.41 -20.35
C LYS A 51 13.10 29.30 -20.51
N SER A 52 11.89 28.75 -20.42
CA SER A 52 10.63 29.52 -20.54
C SER A 52 10.39 30.49 -19.41
N LEU A 53 11.12 30.39 -18.31
CA LEU A 53 11.01 31.33 -17.18
C LEU A 53 11.84 32.60 -17.37
N GLU A 54 12.70 32.65 -18.40
CA GLU A 54 13.56 33.79 -18.74
C GLU A 54 14.31 34.36 -17.52
N LEU A 55 15.04 33.46 -16.82
CA LEU A 55 15.78 33.76 -15.61
C LEU A 55 17.23 34.16 -15.92
N SER A 56 17.68 35.24 -15.31
CA SER A 56 19.12 35.57 -15.23
C SER A 56 19.89 34.55 -14.40
N SER A 57 21.22 34.68 -14.39
CA SER A 57 22.04 33.79 -13.54
C SER A 57 21.88 34.10 -12.04
N GLU A 58 21.51 35.32 -11.70
CA GLU A 58 21.25 35.79 -10.34
C GLU A 58 19.90 35.27 -9.84
N ASP A 59 18.84 35.45 -10.65
CA ASP A 59 17.49 34.92 -10.38
C ASP A 59 17.51 33.42 -10.12
N LYS A 60 18.28 32.66 -10.92
CA LYS A 60 18.43 31.21 -10.73
C LYS A 60 18.99 30.85 -9.37
N ARG A 61 20.04 31.58 -8.92
CA ARG A 61 20.65 31.34 -7.60
C ARG A 61 19.70 31.65 -6.47
N GLU A 62 18.97 32.77 -6.58
CA GLU A 62 18.00 33.17 -5.59
C GLU A 62 16.84 32.14 -5.49
N LEU A 63 16.28 31.73 -6.63
CA LEU A 63 15.24 30.70 -6.66
C LEU A 63 15.75 29.37 -6.12
N GLU A 64 16.96 28.92 -6.45
CA GLU A 64 17.54 27.69 -5.92
C GLU A 64 17.70 27.76 -4.41
N LYS A 65 18.11 28.90 -3.86
CA LYS A 65 18.21 29.15 -2.43
C LYS A 65 16.82 29.09 -1.78
N ALA A 66 15.88 29.87 -2.29
CA ALA A 66 14.50 29.94 -1.81
C ALA A 66 13.82 28.56 -1.77
N ILE A 67 13.99 27.75 -2.82
CA ILE A 67 13.48 26.38 -2.89
C ILE A 67 14.14 25.48 -1.81
N SER A 68 15.46 25.58 -1.62
CA SER A 68 16.19 24.74 -0.65
C SER A 68 15.86 25.10 0.80
N GLU A 69 15.55 26.36 1.07
CA GLU A 69 15.18 26.87 2.40
C GLU A 69 13.65 26.79 2.64
N ASN A 70 12.87 26.44 1.63
CA ASN A 70 11.40 26.44 1.64
C ASN A 70 10.82 27.78 2.05
N LEU A 71 11.41 28.86 1.52
CA LEU A 71 11.01 30.25 1.73
C LEU A 71 10.69 30.90 0.38
N GLU A 72 9.94 31.99 0.40
CA GLU A 72 9.75 32.82 -0.81
C GLU A 72 11.05 33.60 -1.13
N PRO A 73 11.33 33.89 -2.42
CA PRO A 73 12.45 34.74 -2.80
C PRO A 73 12.27 36.17 -2.25
N GLU A 74 13.39 36.86 -2.01
CA GLU A 74 13.38 38.23 -1.51
C GLU A 74 12.92 39.23 -2.58
N ASP A 75 13.19 38.92 -3.85
CA ASP A 75 12.72 39.70 -5.00
C ASP A 75 11.26 39.35 -5.31
N GLU A 76 10.36 40.35 -5.11
CA GLU A 76 8.93 40.21 -5.40
C GLU A 76 8.62 39.85 -6.86
N GLU A 77 9.46 40.26 -7.83
CA GLU A 77 9.29 39.89 -9.25
C GLU A 77 9.55 38.38 -9.50
N LEU A 78 10.30 37.72 -8.61
CA LEU A 78 10.55 36.28 -8.71
C LEU A 78 9.47 35.42 -8.05
N VAL A 79 8.64 35.98 -7.18
CA VAL A 79 7.59 35.21 -6.46
C VAL A 79 6.66 34.46 -7.41
N PRO A 80 6.13 35.04 -8.50
CA PRO A 80 5.28 34.29 -9.44
C PRO A 80 6.03 33.17 -10.15
N LYS A 81 7.34 33.34 -10.43
CA LYS A 81 8.20 32.33 -11.05
C LYS A 81 8.51 31.20 -10.06
N TYR A 82 8.75 31.55 -8.79
CA TYR A 82 8.93 30.60 -7.70
C TYR A 82 7.74 29.63 -7.60
N TYR A 83 6.51 30.13 -7.55
CA TYR A 83 5.33 29.27 -7.48
C TYR A 83 5.16 28.36 -8.70
N LYS A 84 5.49 28.84 -9.91
CA LYS A 84 5.52 27.99 -11.10
C LYS A 84 6.55 26.86 -10.98
N VAL A 85 7.71 27.16 -10.40
CA VAL A 85 8.76 26.14 -10.17
C VAL A 85 8.33 25.14 -9.12
N ILE A 86 7.77 25.59 -8.01
CA ILE A 86 7.22 24.70 -6.96
C ILE A 86 6.15 23.78 -7.55
N GLU A 87 5.22 24.29 -8.32
CA GLU A 87 4.19 23.50 -9.00
C GLU A 87 4.82 22.44 -9.94
N ALA A 88 5.82 22.82 -10.73
CA ALA A 88 6.52 21.91 -11.62
C ALA A 88 7.31 20.83 -10.86
N ILE A 89 7.92 21.18 -9.72
CA ILE A 89 8.58 20.24 -8.80
C ILE A 89 7.55 19.25 -8.24
N ASP A 90 6.42 19.73 -7.78
CA ASP A 90 5.36 18.88 -7.23
C ASP A 90 4.78 17.93 -8.27
N GLN A 91 4.53 18.42 -9.48
CA GLN A 91 4.14 17.57 -10.62
C GLN A 91 5.21 16.52 -10.95
N GLN A 92 6.49 16.86 -10.84
CA GLN A 92 7.57 15.91 -11.07
C GLN A 92 7.70 14.88 -9.95
N LYS A 93 7.51 15.29 -8.67
CA LYS A 93 7.43 14.38 -7.52
C LYS A 93 6.25 13.41 -7.66
N LYS A 94 5.10 13.87 -8.16
CA LYS A 94 3.90 13.05 -8.40
C LYS A 94 4.00 12.10 -9.60
N LYS A 95 5.06 12.19 -10.44
CA LYS A 95 5.26 11.24 -11.53
C LYS A 95 5.40 9.83 -11.01
N GLY A 96 4.49 8.98 -11.46
CA GLY A 96 4.50 7.57 -11.19
C GLY A 96 5.55 6.81 -12.01
N PHE A 97 5.68 5.54 -11.71
CA PHE A 97 6.41 4.56 -12.50
C PHE A 97 5.42 3.71 -13.30
N VAL A 98 5.70 3.48 -14.58
CA VAL A 98 4.92 2.59 -15.44
C VAL A 98 5.84 1.55 -16.05
N LEU A 99 5.53 0.28 -15.82
CA LEU A 99 6.25 -0.87 -16.35
C LEU A 99 5.86 -1.10 -17.82
N ARG A 100 6.79 -0.80 -18.74
CA ARG A 100 6.57 -0.92 -20.20
C ARG A 100 7.19 -2.19 -20.80
N SER A 101 8.05 -2.88 -20.07
CA SER A 101 8.91 -3.98 -20.57
C SER A 101 8.35 -5.38 -20.38
N GLY A 102 7.05 -5.52 -20.15
CA GLY A 102 6.44 -6.79 -19.74
C GLY A 102 6.59 -7.03 -18.23
N GLY A 103 6.12 -8.19 -17.74
CA GLY A 103 6.11 -8.51 -16.31
C GLY A 103 4.99 -7.80 -15.55
N LYS A 104 5.04 -7.90 -14.21
CA LYS A 104 4.08 -7.32 -13.27
C LYS A 104 4.78 -6.82 -12.04
N LEU A 105 4.21 -5.81 -11.38
CA LEU A 105 4.60 -5.43 -10.03
C LEU A 105 3.99 -6.39 -9.01
N GLN A 106 4.77 -6.74 -8.02
CA GLN A 106 4.34 -7.43 -6.82
C GLN A 106 4.65 -6.51 -5.62
N PRO A 107 3.64 -6.04 -4.89
CA PRO A 107 3.83 -5.28 -3.67
C PRO A 107 4.66 -6.06 -2.65
N LEU A 108 5.44 -5.34 -1.87
CA LEU A 108 6.27 -5.92 -0.83
C LEU A 108 5.87 -5.36 0.53
N PRO A 109 5.98 -6.17 1.59
CA PRO A 109 5.80 -5.70 2.95
C PRO A 109 6.77 -4.58 3.32
N ASN A 110 6.27 -3.58 4.05
CA ASN A 110 7.11 -2.54 4.62
C ASN A 110 7.64 -3.01 5.99
N PHE A 111 8.93 -3.32 6.05
CA PHE A 111 9.55 -3.87 7.27
C PHE A 111 9.93 -2.82 8.32
N ASN A 112 9.74 -1.53 8.03
CA ASN A 112 9.95 -0.45 9.00
C ASN A 112 8.74 -0.22 9.91
N ARG A 113 7.61 -0.85 9.61
CA ARG A 113 6.37 -0.70 10.37
C ARG A 113 5.52 -1.95 10.32
N ILE A 114 4.62 -2.06 11.27
CA ILE A 114 3.57 -3.08 11.25
C ILE A 114 2.55 -2.70 10.17
N GLU A 115 2.17 -3.65 9.35
CA GLU A 115 1.17 -3.45 8.31
C GLU A 115 -0.17 -4.05 8.68
N LYS A 116 -1.21 -3.34 8.30
CA LYS A 116 -2.60 -3.73 8.42
C LYS A 116 -3.20 -3.65 7.03
N ILE A 117 -3.47 -4.81 6.42
CA ILE A 117 -3.87 -4.90 5.02
C ILE A 117 -5.31 -5.41 4.94
N TYR A 118 -6.13 -4.67 4.24
CA TYR A 118 -7.48 -5.09 3.90
C TYR A 118 -7.59 -5.44 2.41
N ILE A 119 -7.98 -6.67 2.09
CA ILE A 119 -8.11 -7.17 0.73
C ILE A 119 -9.58 -7.51 0.48
N SER A 120 -10.22 -6.84 -0.45
CA SER A 120 -11.63 -7.07 -0.76
C SER A 120 -11.91 -7.28 -2.22
N GLY A 121 -12.77 -8.27 -2.51
CA GLY A 121 -13.22 -8.59 -3.85
C GLY A 121 -14.12 -9.82 -3.86
N ILE A 122 -14.91 -9.99 -4.91
CA ILE A 122 -15.79 -11.15 -5.05
C ILE A 122 -15.00 -12.46 -5.15
N SER A 123 -15.67 -13.59 -5.01
CA SER A 123 -15.05 -14.92 -5.20
C SER A 123 -14.37 -15.01 -6.58
N GLY A 124 -13.20 -15.64 -6.64
CA GLY A 124 -12.41 -15.78 -7.86
C GLY A 124 -11.69 -14.51 -8.34
N SER A 125 -11.76 -13.38 -7.63
CA SER A 125 -11.06 -12.15 -8.00
C SER A 125 -9.54 -12.25 -7.90
N GLY A 126 -9.02 -13.17 -7.06
CA GLY A 126 -7.59 -13.38 -6.80
C GLY A 126 -7.12 -12.87 -5.44
N LYS A 127 -8.03 -12.71 -4.47
CA LYS A 127 -7.72 -12.29 -3.09
C LYS A 127 -6.65 -13.17 -2.45
N SER A 128 -6.88 -14.50 -2.38
CA SER A 128 -5.95 -15.47 -1.77
C SER A 128 -4.60 -15.48 -2.50
N THR A 129 -4.58 -15.31 -3.83
CA THR A 129 -3.33 -15.19 -4.61
C THR A 129 -2.56 -13.93 -4.21
N PHE A 130 -3.23 -12.78 -4.06
CA PHE A 130 -2.59 -11.54 -3.61
C PHE A 130 -2.05 -11.69 -2.19
N ALA A 131 -2.88 -12.16 -1.25
CA ALA A 131 -2.51 -12.40 0.13
C ALA A 131 -1.31 -13.37 0.24
N SER A 132 -1.37 -14.51 -0.45
CA SER A 132 -0.27 -15.50 -0.46
C SER A 132 1.05 -14.92 -0.97
N ASN A 133 1.03 -14.12 -2.02
CA ASN A 133 2.23 -13.48 -2.53
C ASN A 133 2.84 -12.49 -1.53
N PHE A 134 2.01 -11.69 -0.87
CA PHE A 134 2.43 -10.77 0.18
C PHE A 134 3.01 -11.53 1.39
N ILE A 135 2.30 -12.52 1.91
CA ILE A 135 2.70 -13.33 3.07
C ILE A 135 4.01 -14.06 2.78
N ARG A 136 4.16 -14.62 1.58
CA ARG A 136 5.42 -15.29 1.17
C ARG A 136 6.63 -14.34 1.25
N GLU A 137 6.49 -13.11 0.82
CA GLU A 137 7.57 -12.13 0.92
C GLU A 137 7.81 -11.68 2.37
N TYR A 138 6.77 -11.59 3.18
CA TYR A 138 6.88 -11.34 4.61
C TYR A 138 7.70 -12.44 5.30
N LEU A 139 7.31 -13.70 5.15
CA LEU A 139 7.97 -14.85 5.77
C LEU A 139 9.40 -15.04 5.29
N LYS A 140 9.75 -14.68 4.06
CA LYS A 140 11.15 -14.71 3.59
C LYS A 140 12.08 -13.80 4.37
N GLN A 141 11.58 -12.71 4.90
CA GLN A 141 12.39 -11.72 5.63
C GLN A 141 12.24 -11.85 7.15
N LYS A 142 11.05 -12.18 7.62
CA LYS A 142 10.73 -12.41 9.03
C LYS A 142 10.64 -13.94 9.28
N ARG A 143 11.74 -14.65 9.07
CA ARG A 143 11.79 -16.13 9.09
C ARG A 143 11.45 -16.78 10.44
N LYS A 144 11.51 -16.02 11.51
CA LYS A 144 11.19 -16.49 12.86
C LYS A 144 9.73 -16.20 13.26
N ASN A 145 9.05 -15.36 12.47
CA ASN A 145 7.67 -15.00 12.75
C ASN A 145 6.74 -16.14 12.33
N GLU A 146 5.75 -16.39 13.15
CA GLU A 146 4.70 -17.37 12.85
C GLU A 146 3.65 -16.77 11.92
N PHE A 147 2.96 -17.65 11.21
CA PHE A 147 1.85 -17.28 10.34
C PHE A 147 0.59 -18.02 10.79
N PHE A 148 -0.36 -17.27 11.38
CA PHE A 148 -1.65 -17.78 11.83
C PHE A 148 -2.74 -17.52 10.79
N LEU A 149 -3.64 -18.49 10.63
CA LEU A 149 -4.74 -18.43 9.69
C LEU A 149 -6.08 -18.72 10.39
N PHE A 150 -6.96 -17.73 10.38
CA PHE A 150 -8.39 -17.87 10.69
C PHE A 150 -9.14 -17.94 9.36
N SER A 151 -9.74 -19.07 9.05
CA SER A 151 -10.48 -19.27 7.79
C SER A 151 -11.67 -20.20 8.03
N ASN A 152 -12.81 -19.86 7.40
CA ASN A 152 -13.99 -20.74 7.40
C ASN A 152 -13.87 -21.91 6.40
N VAL A 153 -12.75 -22.00 5.68
CA VAL A 153 -12.48 -23.05 4.70
C VAL A 153 -11.38 -23.94 5.25
N ASP A 154 -11.64 -25.25 5.30
CA ASP A 154 -10.70 -26.24 5.86
C ASP A 154 -9.39 -26.34 5.06
N GLU A 155 -9.48 -26.24 3.74
CA GLU A 155 -8.35 -26.34 2.83
C GLU A 155 -8.34 -25.22 1.80
N ASP A 156 -7.17 -24.58 1.58
CA ASP A 156 -6.92 -23.61 0.52
C ASP A 156 -5.60 -23.94 -0.18
N ASP A 157 -5.70 -24.35 -1.45
CA ASP A 157 -4.56 -24.76 -2.28
C ASP A 157 -3.44 -23.70 -2.39
N VAL A 158 -3.74 -22.44 -2.12
CA VAL A 158 -2.80 -21.31 -2.24
C VAL A 158 -2.18 -20.96 -0.90
N LEU A 159 -3.00 -20.87 0.15
CA LEU A 159 -2.57 -20.46 1.49
C LEU A 159 -1.86 -21.60 2.23
N ASP A 160 -2.31 -22.86 2.09
CA ASP A 160 -1.73 -24.00 2.79
C ASP A 160 -0.29 -24.32 2.34
N LYS A 161 0.10 -23.91 1.14
CA LYS A 161 1.50 -23.96 0.69
C LYS A 161 2.44 -23.08 1.50
N LEU A 162 1.91 -22.15 2.26
CA LEU A 162 2.68 -21.31 3.18
C LEU A 162 2.82 -21.90 4.58
N LYS A 163 2.17 -23.05 4.83
CA LYS A 163 2.18 -23.79 6.11
C LYS A 163 1.72 -22.91 7.29
N PRO A 164 0.50 -22.37 7.25
CA PRO A 164 -0.04 -21.63 8.37
C PRO A 164 -0.26 -22.50 9.61
N ILE A 165 -0.23 -21.86 10.78
CA ILE A 165 -0.86 -22.39 11.98
C ILE A 165 -2.35 -22.06 11.84
N ARG A 166 -3.16 -23.06 11.46
CA ARG A 166 -4.61 -22.88 11.37
C ARG A 166 -5.23 -22.90 12.75
N ILE A 167 -6.09 -21.95 13.02
CA ILE A 167 -6.90 -21.91 14.22
C ILE A 167 -8.21 -22.66 13.94
N ASP A 168 -8.50 -23.65 14.77
CA ASP A 168 -9.75 -24.41 14.69
C ASP A 168 -10.90 -23.53 15.14
N LEU A 169 -11.85 -23.30 14.22
CA LEU A 169 -13.02 -22.44 14.49
C LEU A 169 -14.21 -23.23 15.08
N ASP A 170 -14.14 -24.55 15.12
CA ASP A 170 -15.17 -25.42 15.69
C ASP A 170 -14.93 -25.67 17.19
N ASP A 171 -13.72 -25.47 17.69
CA ASP A 171 -13.38 -25.58 19.11
C ASP A 171 -13.64 -24.26 19.84
N GLU A 172 -14.90 -24.05 20.27
CA GLU A 172 -15.32 -22.82 20.96
C GLU A 172 -14.59 -22.61 22.31
N GLU A 173 -14.23 -23.71 23.00
CA GLU A 173 -13.53 -23.63 24.30
C GLU A 173 -12.10 -23.10 24.07
N ALA A 174 -11.35 -23.69 23.16
CA ALA A 174 -10.00 -23.24 22.80
C ALA A 174 -10.02 -21.80 22.26
N LEU A 175 -11.01 -21.44 21.42
CA LEU A 175 -11.14 -20.08 20.90
C LEU A 175 -11.36 -19.05 22.01
N SER A 176 -12.11 -19.37 23.06
CA SER A 176 -12.40 -18.44 24.15
C SER A 176 -11.16 -18.05 24.95
N GLU A 177 -10.09 -18.83 24.90
CA GLU A 177 -8.82 -18.56 25.57
C GLU A 177 -7.86 -17.72 24.72
N VAL A 178 -8.10 -17.59 23.41
CA VAL A 178 -7.24 -16.87 22.47
C VAL A 178 -7.30 -15.37 22.71
N ASN A 179 -6.13 -14.74 22.85
CA ASN A 179 -5.97 -13.31 23.07
C ASN A 179 -5.02 -12.68 22.03
N SER A 180 -5.09 -11.37 21.84
CA SER A 180 -4.22 -10.64 20.91
C SER A 180 -2.73 -10.76 21.23
N SER A 181 -2.38 -10.95 22.52
CA SER A 181 -0.99 -11.18 22.98
C SER A 181 -0.39 -12.51 22.50
N ASP A 182 -1.21 -13.50 22.13
CA ASP A 182 -0.73 -14.81 21.66
C ASP A 182 -0.10 -14.72 20.26
N PHE A 183 -0.34 -13.62 19.56
CA PHE A 183 0.18 -13.37 18.20
C PHE A 183 1.41 -12.47 18.16
N TYR A 184 2.22 -12.47 19.21
CA TYR A 184 3.44 -11.68 19.27
C TYR A 184 4.43 -12.11 18.14
N ASP A 185 5.09 -11.11 17.52
CA ASP A 185 6.04 -11.33 16.41
C ASP A 185 5.49 -12.21 15.28
N SER A 186 4.26 -11.99 14.86
CA SER A 186 3.57 -12.85 13.89
C SER A 186 2.93 -12.10 12.73
N LEU A 187 2.39 -12.87 11.78
CA LEU A 187 1.41 -12.42 10.80
C LEU A 187 0.12 -13.21 11.01
N VAL A 188 -0.99 -12.49 11.13
CA VAL A 188 -2.33 -13.09 11.26
C VAL A 188 -3.15 -12.77 10.02
N LEU A 189 -3.67 -13.81 9.37
CA LEU A 189 -4.61 -13.72 8.25
C LEU A 189 -6.01 -14.10 8.71
N PHE A 190 -6.95 -13.19 8.52
CA PHE A 190 -8.39 -13.44 8.62
C PHE A 190 -8.94 -13.58 7.21
N ASP A 191 -9.23 -14.80 6.77
CA ASP A 191 -9.70 -15.11 5.42
C ASP A 191 -11.19 -15.45 5.43
N ASP A 192 -12.00 -14.59 4.79
CA ASP A 192 -13.45 -14.70 4.64
C ASP A 192 -14.21 -15.05 5.96
N THR A 193 -13.71 -14.55 7.10
CA THR A 193 -14.27 -14.82 8.43
C THR A 193 -15.66 -14.22 8.67
N ASP A 194 -16.12 -13.34 7.81
CA ASP A 194 -17.48 -12.80 7.77
C ASP A 194 -18.52 -13.83 7.30
N THR A 195 -18.10 -14.94 6.68
CA THR A 195 -18.97 -16.04 6.24
C THR A 195 -19.19 -17.13 7.29
N ILE A 196 -18.53 -17.06 8.46
CA ILE A 196 -18.69 -18.03 9.56
C ILE A 196 -20.16 -18.07 9.98
N SER A 197 -20.75 -19.28 9.96
CA SER A 197 -22.18 -19.51 10.26
C SER A 197 -22.49 -19.31 11.73
N ASN A 198 -21.61 -19.81 12.63
CA ASN A 198 -21.75 -19.63 14.07
C ASN A 198 -21.59 -18.15 14.46
N GLY A 199 -22.68 -17.53 14.92
CA GLY A 199 -22.71 -16.11 15.24
C GLY A 199 -21.85 -15.71 16.45
N LEU A 200 -21.62 -16.60 17.40
CA LEU A 200 -20.77 -16.35 18.57
C LEU A 200 -19.30 -16.37 18.13
N VAL A 201 -18.87 -17.42 17.45
CA VAL A 201 -17.53 -17.56 16.89
C VAL A 201 -17.22 -16.39 15.97
N ARG A 202 -18.12 -16.06 15.04
CA ARG A 202 -17.93 -14.92 14.14
C ARG A 202 -17.73 -13.59 14.88
N LYS A 203 -18.51 -13.31 15.93
CA LYS A 203 -18.34 -12.10 16.76
C LYS A 203 -17.01 -12.09 17.50
N PHE A 204 -16.62 -13.24 18.06
CA PHE A 204 -15.33 -13.38 18.73
C PHE A 204 -14.17 -13.08 17.77
N ILE A 205 -14.15 -13.72 16.59
CA ILE A 205 -13.12 -13.52 15.58
C ILE A 205 -13.09 -12.06 15.08
N GLN A 206 -14.26 -11.44 14.91
CA GLN A 206 -14.34 -10.01 14.56
C GLN A 206 -13.75 -9.13 15.66
N HIS A 207 -14.01 -9.44 16.92
CA HIS A 207 -13.46 -8.68 18.04
C HIS A 207 -11.94 -8.85 18.13
N LEU A 208 -11.42 -10.06 18.05
CA LEU A 208 -9.99 -10.36 18.04
C LEU A 208 -9.27 -9.65 16.88
N ARG A 209 -9.84 -9.72 15.67
CA ARG A 209 -9.32 -9.00 14.49
C ARG A 209 -9.26 -7.50 14.74
N ASP A 210 -10.34 -6.94 15.27
CA ASP A 210 -10.46 -5.51 15.52
C ASP A 210 -9.47 -5.04 16.59
N ASP A 211 -9.24 -5.85 17.62
CA ASP A 211 -8.24 -5.60 18.66
C ASP A 211 -6.81 -5.65 18.09
N LEU A 212 -6.49 -6.66 17.28
CA LEU A 212 -5.21 -6.75 16.57
C LEU A 212 -5.01 -5.60 15.61
N LEU A 213 -6.05 -5.08 14.97
CA LEU A 213 -5.97 -3.89 14.13
C LEU A 213 -5.65 -2.63 14.96
N GLU A 214 -6.20 -2.50 16.15
CA GLU A 214 -5.96 -1.34 17.03
C GLU A 214 -4.61 -1.47 17.76
N CYS A 215 -4.34 -2.62 18.37
CA CYS A 215 -3.24 -2.86 19.30
C CYS A 215 -2.08 -3.68 18.74
N GLY A 216 -2.18 -4.28 17.56
CA GLY A 216 -1.20 -5.22 17.01
C GLY A 216 0.23 -4.68 16.91
N ARG A 217 0.40 -3.34 16.85
CA ARG A 217 1.74 -2.73 16.91
C ARG A 217 2.47 -3.00 18.22
N HIS A 218 1.76 -3.17 19.33
CA HIS A 218 2.35 -3.48 20.64
C HIS A 218 2.87 -4.92 20.69
N TYR A 219 2.30 -5.79 19.88
CA TYR A 219 2.68 -7.21 19.76
C TYR A 219 3.57 -7.49 18.54
N ASN A 220 3.96 -6.46 17.78
CA ASN A 220 4.70 -6.61 16.52
C ASN A 220 3.98 -7.52 15.51
N THR A 221 2.65 -7.46 15.47
CA THR A 221 1.77 -8.33 14.68
C THR A 221 1.30 -7.63 13.41
N THR A 222 1.59 -8.22 12.26
CA THR A 222 1.04 -7.81 10.97
C THR A 222 -0.32 -8.47 10.74
N VAL A 223 -1.33 -7.69 10.38
CA VAL A 223 -2.69 -8.17 10.16
C VAL A 223 -3.07 -8.09 8.68
N VAL A 224 -3.56 -9.20 8.15
CA VAL A 224 -4.15 -9.26 6.81
C VAL A 224 -5.61 -9.71 6.96
N ALA A 225 -6.55 -8.92 6.48
CA ALA A 225 -7.96 -9.26 6.47
C ALA A 225 -8.48 -9.36 5.03
N VAL A 226 -9.15 -10.46 4.72
CA VAL A 226 -9.73 -10.74 3.41
C VAL A 226 -11.24 -10.84 3.55
N SER A 227 -12.00 -10.19 2.66
CA SER A 227 -13.45 -10.20 2.67
C SER A 227 -14.04 -10.10 1.27
N HIS A 228 -15.27 -10.58 1.09
CA HIS A 228 -16.04 -10.41 -0.13
C HIS A 228 -16.62 -9.00 -0.30
N VAL A 229 -16.75 -8.25 0.78
CA VAL A 229 -17.43 -6.95 0.81
C VAL A 229 -16.45 -5.83 1.10
N LEU A 230 -16.23 -4.94 0.15
CA LEU A 230 -15.33 -3.80 0.32
C LEU A 230 -15.84 -2.81 1.38
N GLN A 231 -17.13 -2.57 1.42
CA GLN A 231 -17.77 -1.65 2.35
C GLN A 231 -19.10 -2.20 2.85
N ASN A 232 -19.14 -2.51 4.16
CA ASN A 232 -20.37 -2.72 4.93
C ASN A 232 -20.22 -1.91 6.22
N TYR A 233 -21.03 -0.87 6.36
CA TYR A 233 -20.86 0.22 7.33
C TYR A 233 -20.53 -0.25 8.75
N GLN A 234 -21.14 -1.32 9.23
CA GLN A 234 -20.87 -1.85 10.57
C GLN A 234 -19.69 -2.83 10.60
N ALA A 235 -19.65 -3.78 9.67
CA ALA A 235 -18.68 -4.88 9.69
C ALA A 235 -17.28 -4.48 9.24
N THR A 236 -17.15 -3.44 8.39
CA THR A 236 -15.86 -3.04 7.80
C THR A 236 -15.32 -1.70 8.32
N ARG A 237 -16.04 -1.01 9.22
CA ARG A 237 -15.66 0.33 9.69
C ARG A 237 -14.27 0.36 10.30
N LYS A 238 -13.96 -0.57 11.23
CA LYS A 238 -12.64 -0.64 11.86
C LYS A 238 -11.56 -1.04 10.85
N LEU A 239 -11.82 -2.05 10.02
CA LEU A 239 -10.92 -2.45 8.93
C LEU A 239 -10.54 -1.25 8.05
N LEU A 240 -11.53 -0.50 7.59
CA LEU A 240 -11.31 0.65 6.72
C LEU A 240 -10.58 1.81 7.41
N ASN A 241 -10.81 2.03 8.70
CA ASN A 241 -10.14 3.09 9.46
C ASN A 241 -8.69 2.73 9.78
N GLU A 242 -8.44 1.49 10.20
CA GLU A 242 -7.14 1.04 10.70
C GLU A 242 -6.20 0.49 9.61
N ALA A 243 -6.73 0.08 8.45
CA ALA A 243 -5.91 -0.46 7.38
C ALA A 243 -4.88 0.55 6.89
N SER A 244 -3.61 0.18 6.90
CA SER A 244 -2.51 0.92 6.29
C SER A 244 -2.52 0.81 4.77
N SER A 245 -3.09 -0.28 4.24
CA SER A 245 -3.31 -0.47 2.82
C SER A 245 -4.61 -1.22 2.53
N ILE A 246 -5.26 -0.85 1.43
CA ILE A 246 -6.52 -1.44 0.99
C ILE A 246 -6.36 -1.91 -0.45
N VAL A 247 -6.68 -3.18 -0.69
CA VAL A 247 -6.59 -3.82 -2.00
C VAL A 247 -7.99 -4.13 -2.52
N PHE A 248 -8.28 -3.70 -3.72
CA PHE A 248 -9.54 -4.00 -4.40
C PHE A 248 -9.31 -4.43 -5.86
N PHE A 249 -10.35 -4.97 -6.49
CA PHE A 249 -10.29 -5.58 -7.82
C PHE A 249 -11.23 -4.82 -8.78
N PRO A 250 -10.73 -3.80 -9.51
CA PRO A 250 -11.58 -2.90 -10.28
C PRO A 250 -12.27 -3.55 -11.48
N ARG A 251 -11.75 -4.70 -11.96
CA ARG A 251 -12.29 -5.39 -13.15
C ARG A 251 -13.22 -6.54 -12.83
N VAL A 252 -13.46 -6.79 -11.54
CA VAL A 252 -14.27 -7.93 -11.09
C VAL A 252 -15.30 -7.43 -10.09
N GLY A 253 -16.58 -7.72 -10.36
CA GLY A 253 -17.68 -7.27 -9.52
C GLY A 253 -18.25 -5.90 -9.93
N SER A 254 -19.01 -5.30 -9.03
CA SER A 254 -19.69 -4.02 -9.29
C SER A 254 -18.77 -2.84 -9.07
N ASN A 255 -18.50 -2.07 -10.11
CA ASN A 255 -17.76 -0.80 -10.01
C ASN A 255 -18.47 0.23 -9.12
N ASN A 256 -19.78 0.10 -8.89
CA ASN A 256 -20.52 0.99 -8.00
C ASN A 256 -20.05 0.88 -6.54
N HIS A 257 -19.73 -0.33 -6.06
CA HIS A 257 -19.18 -0.51 -4.71
C HIS A 257 -17.78 0.11 -4.59
N ASN A 258 -16.93 -0.12 -5.59
CA ASN A 258 -15.59 0.49 -5.63
C ASN A 258 -15.68 2.03 -5.70
N TYR A 259 -16.57 2.56 -6.55
CA TYR A 259 -16.80 4.01 -6.65
C TYR A 259 -17.25 4.62 -5.33
N LYS A 260 -18.28 4.05 -4.68
CA LYS A 260 -18.77 4.55 -3.38
C LYS A 260 -17.69 4.52 -2.31
N PHE A 261 -16.90 3.46 -2.25
CA PHE A 261 -15.78 3.36 -1.33
C PHE A 261 -14.75 4.48 -1.57
N LEU A 262 -14.30 4.65 -2.82
CA LEU A 262 -13.31 5.67 -3.17
C LEU A 262 -13.83 7.09 -2.93
N LYS A 263 -15.12 7.34 -3.21
CA LYS A 263 -15.74 8.66 -3.04
C LYS A 263 -16.01 9.01 -1.58
N HIS A 264 -16.63 8.11 -0.84
CA HIS A 264 -17.16 8.42 0.50
C HIS A 264 -16.21 8.05 1.62
N HIS A 265 -15.30 7.12 1.39
CA HIS A 265 -14.37 6.67 2.41
C HIS A 265 -12.94 7.19 2.18
N CYS A 266 -12.46 7.18 0.94
CA CYS A 266 -11.16 7.74 0.59
C CYS A 266 -11.21 9.24 0.30
N LEU A 267 -12.40 9.81 0.09
CA LEU A 267 -12.64 11.22 -0.26
C LEU A 267 -11.91 11.68 -1.53
N TYR A 268 -11.72 10.76 -2.49
CA TYR A 268 -11.10 11.12 -3.75
C TYR A 268 -12.05 11.89 -4.67
N ASP A 269 -11.48 12.76 -5.50
CA ASP A 269 -12.20 13.42 -6.59
C ASP A 269 -12.56 12.43 -7.71
N ASP A 270 -13.51 12.83 -8.56
CA ASP A 270 -14.05 11.96 -9.60
C ASP A 270 -13.00 11.59 -10.66
N ASP A 271 -12.01 12.44 -10.93
CA ASP A 271 -10.96 12.16 -11.91
C ASP A 271 -9.98 11.11 -11.37
N THR A 272 -9.59 11.22 -10.10
CA THR A 272 -8.80 10.19 -9.41
C THR A 272 -9.56 8.86 -9.38
N ILE A 273 -10.86 8.87 -9.05
CA ILE A 273 -11.68 7.66 -9.03
C ILE A 273 -11.76 7.03 -10.42
N ARG A 274 -12.04 7.81 -11.47
CA ARG A 274 -12.05 7.31 -12.85
C ARG A 274 -10.71 6.73 -13.25
N ARG A 275 -9.61 7.39 -12.88
CA ARG A 275 -8.25 6.89 -13.12
C ARG A 275 -8.04 5.53 -12.47
N LEU A 276 -8.40 5.36 -11.19
CA LEU A 276 -8.24 4.11 -10.45
C LEU A 276 -9.08 2.97 -11.02
N LEU A 277 -10.36 3.23 -11.34
CA LEU A 277 -11.27 2.21 -11.85
C LEU A 277 -10.94 1.77 -13.28
N ASN A 278 -10.34 2.65 -14.08
CA ASN A 278 -9.93 2.37 -15.46
C ASN A 278 -8.53 1.79 -15.61
N LEU A 279 -7.80 1.56 -14.51
CA LEU A 279 -6.50 0.91 -14.56
C LEU A 279 -6.60 -0.48 -15.21
N ASN A 280 -5.69 -0.76 -16.15
CA ASN A 280 -5.56 -2.09 -16.73
C ASN A 280 -4.83 -3.03 -15.75
N SER A 281 -5.52 -3.39 -14.68
CA SER A 281 -4.97 -4.19 -13.59
C SER A 281 -6.06 -5.10 -13.01
N ARG A 282 -5.66 -6.29 -12.58
CA ARG A 282 -6.55 -7.20 -11.85
C ARG A 282 -6.85 -6.67 -10.46
N TRP A 283 -5.87 -6.08 -9.82
CA TRP A 283 -5.94 -5.51 -8.47
C TRP A 283 -5.31 -4.12 -8.42
N VAL A 284 -5.76 -3.34 -7.47
CA VAL A 284 -5.22 -2.01 -7.12
C VAL A 284 -5.03 -1.98 -5.61
N ALA A 285 -3.83 -1.63 -5.17
CA ALA A 285 -3.48 -1.49 -3.76
C ALA A 285 -3.26 -0.01 -3.44
N LEU A 286 -4.09 0.53 -2.55
CA LEU A 286 -3.99 1.88 -2.01
C LEU A 286 -3.18 1.84 -0.73
N TYR A 287 -2.07 2.55 -0.68
CA TYR A 287 -1.25 2.71 0.52
C TYR A 287 -1.51 4.07 1.15
N ARG A 288 -1.96 4.05 2.41
CA ARG A 288 -2.42 5.22 3.17
C ARG A 288 -1.33 5.75 4.11
N SER A 289 -0.08 5.58 3.72
CA SER A 289 1.07 6.16 4.41
C SER A 289 1.48 7.47 3.75
N HIS A 290 2.21 8.29 4.47
CA HIS A 290 2.82 9.46 3.85
C HIS A 290 4.13 9.05 3.12
N PRO A 291 4.27 9.38 1.82
CA PRO A 291 3.22 9.86 0.91
C PRO A 291 2.19 8.77 0.59
N ASN A 292 0.92 9.16 0.34
CA ASN A 292 -0.09 8.24 -0.16
C ASN A 292 0.22 7.81 -1.59
N TYR A 293 0.12 6.52 -1.87
CA TYR A 293 0.42 5.99 -3.20
C TYR A 293 -0.42 4.79 -3.57
N VAL A 294 -0.47 4.54 -4.86
CA VAL A 294 -1.14 3.39 -5.46
C VAL A 294 -0.12 2.50 -6.14
N ILE A 295 -0.21 1.19 -5.89
CA ILE A 295 0.44 0.15 -6.69
C ILE A 295 -0.63 -0.62 -7.44
N TYR A 296 -0.36 -0.88 -8.72
CA TYR A 296 -1.16 -1.77 -9.56
C TYR A 296 -0.22 -2.64 -10.43
N GLU A 297 -0.75 -3.65 -11.14
CA GLU A 297 0.11 -4.63 -11.82
C GLU A 297 1.17 -4.02 -12.75
N LYS A 298 0.93 -2.83 -13.28
CA LYS A 298 1.82 -2.20 -14.28
C LYS A 298 2.45 -0.89 -13.82
N GLY A 299 2.22 -0.46 -12.59
CA GLY A 299 2.79 0.80 -12.17
C GLY A 299 2.52 1.20 -10.72
N VAL A 300 3.11 2.33 -10.38
CA VAL A 300 2.97 3.02 -9.09
C VAL A 300 2.80 4.50 -9.35
N PHE A 301 1.95 5.18 -8.61
CA PHE A 301 1.86 6.64 -8.61
C PHE A 301 1.42 7.19 -7.26
N LEU A 302 1.75 8.44 -7.00
CA LEU A 302 1.31 9.17 -5.81
C LEU A 302 -0.11 9.72 -6.00
N ILE A 303 -0.86 9.81 -4.92
CA ILE A 303 -2.19 10.43 -4.89
C ILE A 303 -2.12 11.70 -4.06
#